data_7ca43596dd6bffbf184aca16bf64ea9a
#
_entry.id   7ca43596dd6bffbf184aca16bf64ea9a
#
_cell.length_a   1.000
_cell.length_b   1.000
_cell.length_c   1.000
_cell.angle_alpha   90.00
_cell.angle_beta   90.00
_cell.angle_gamma   90.00
#
_symmetry.space_group_name_H-M   'P 1'
#
loop_
_entity.id
_entity.type
_entity.pdbx_description
1 polymer ?
#
loop_
_entity_poly.entity_id
_entity_poly.type
_entity_poly.pdbx_seq_one_letter_code
_entity_poly.pdbx_strand_id
1 'polypeptide(L)'
;MTSPHCQPLVSVCIPHWQVGDMMRVCLRSLRQHSAGVELEILVVDNGSRDDSLDWLRSLPWIRLIERPGETPANWPMNVFTAWDAGAREARGRYFVTMHSDVFIKRDGWLAPFLRELARDHRAAATGAWKLELENPLYLWQKQVFGEAVSGFKRLIGRPGRSDEHKGRYPRDYCAMYTRDVLLQHNLTFCPEPGEITGGHAIARQLWAAGYATPVFPVWEMAEHLVHVTHATAAVATGSALKHSRAQQKAEARARQMLNSDWVQALRQATELDAA
;
A
#
# COMPACT_ATOMS: atom_id res chain seq x y z
N MET A 1 17.95 -19.69 -27.58
CA MET A 1 18.02 -20.19 -26.19
C MET A 1 17.38 -19.11 -25.31
N THR A 2 16.13 -19.28 -24.94
CA THR A 2 15.43 -18.37 -24.04
C THR A 2 16.03 -18.53 -22.64
N SER A 3 16.62 -17.44 -22.10
CA SER A 3 17.04 -17.38 -20.68
C SER A 3 15.92 -17.92 -19.79
N PRO A 4 16.22 -18.75 -18.77
CA PRO A 4 15.21 -19.12 -17.80
C PRO A 4 14.72 -17.80 -17.19
N HIS A 5 13.43 -17.51 -17.37
CA HIS A 5 12.80 -16.35 -16.72
C HIS A 5 12.99 -16.51 -15.21
N CYS A 6 13.92 -15.75 -14.65
CA CYS A 6 14.08 -15.68 -13.21
C CYS A 6 12.74 -15.21 -12.63
N GLN A 7 12.19 -15.99 -11.71
CA GLN A 7 10.93 -15.63 -11.06
C GLN A 7 11.14 -14.31 -10.31
N PRO A 8 10.32 -13.28 -10.51
CA PRO A 8 10.49 -12.02 -9.82
C PRO A 8 10.43 -12.24 -8.30
N LEU A 9 11.27 -11.51 -7.58
CA LEU A 9 11.29 -11.61 -6.11
C LEU A 9 9.98 -11.07 -5.52
N VAL A 10 9.48 -9.97 -6.09
CA VAL A 10 8.32 -9.24 -5.56
C VAL A 10 7.37 -8.87 -6.68
N SER A 11 6.07 -9.11 -6.48
CA SER A 11 5.00 -8.55 -7.29
C SER A 11 4.30 -7.45 -6.51
N VAL A 12 4.27 -6.24 -7.06
CA VAL A 12 3.55 -5.09 -6.49
C VAL A 12 2.21 -4.94 -7.21
N CYS A 13 1.11 -4.93 -6.47
CA CYS A 13 -0.24 -4.81 -7.02
C CYS A 13 -0.88 -3.49 -6.61
N ILE A 14 -1.27 -2.71 -7.60
CA ILE A 14 -1.82 -1.35 -7.43
C ILE A 14 -3.21 -1.30 -8.07
N PRO A 15 -4.28 -1.20 -7.29
CA PRO A 15 -5.62 -0.92 -7.80
C PRO A 15 -5.69 0.49 -8.41
N HIS A 16 -6.35 0.60 -9.55
CA HIS A 16 -6.55 1.85 -10.27
C HIS A 16 -8.01 2.10 -10.58
N TRP A 17 -8.41 3.38 -10.49
CA TRP A 17 -9.68 3.88 -11.01
C TRP A 17 -9.60 5.41 -11.17
N GLN A 18 -9.56 5.90 -12.41
CA GLN A 18 -9.65 7.32 -12.80
C GLN A 18 -8.78 8.31 -11.98
N VAL A 19 -7.58 7.89 -11.58
CA VAL A 19 -6.63 8.69 -10.80
C VAL A 19 -5.29 8.83 -11.53
N GLY A 20 -5.36 9.08 -12.85
CA GLY A 20 -4.23 9.07 -13.77
C GLY A 20 -3.01 9.84 -13.28
N ASP A 21 -3.17 11.06 -12.80
CA ASP A 21 -2.04 11.88 -12.32
C ASP A 21 -1.31 11.27 -11.12
N MET A 22 -2.05 10.75 -10.15
CA MET A 22 -1.45 10.07 -8.99
C MET A 22 -0.80 8.77 -9.41
N MET A 23 -1.43 8.01 -10.29
CA MET A 23 -0.88 6.75 -10.80
C MET A 23 0.44 6.99 -11.56
N ARG A 24 0.54 8.07 -12.36
CA ARG A 24 1.79 8.46 -13.04
C ARG A 24 2.93 8.69 -12.03
N VAL A 25 2.67 9.45 -10.97
CA VAL A 25 3.67 9.71 -9.91
C VAL A 25 4.01 8.43 -9.16
N CYS A 26 3.02 7.63 -8.80
CA CYS A 26 3.21 6.35 -8.11
C CYS A 26 4.13 5.41 -8.92
N LEU A 27 3.76 5.11 -10.16
CA LEU A 27 4.50 4.18 -11.03
C LEU A 27 5.89 4.69 -11.37
N ARG A 28 6.04 5.98 -11.70
CA ARG A 28 7.35 6.57 -12.01
C ARG A 28 8.27 6.60 -10.79
N SER A 29 7.75 6.93 -9.60
CA SER A 29 8.52 6.87 -8.36
C SER A 29 8.97 5.45 -8.04
N LEU A 30 8.08 4.48 -8.23
CA LEU A 30 8.38 3.06 -8.05
C LEU A 30 9.50 2.60 -9.01
N ARG A 31 9.38 2.95 -10.29
CA ARG A 31 10.38 2.61 -11.29
C ARG A 31 11.74 3.25 -11.02
N GLN A 32 11.76 4.55 -10.67
CA GLN A 32 12.97 5.30 -10.36
C GLN A 32 13.75 4.68 -9.19
N HIS A 33 13.06 4.24 -8.15
CA HIS A 33 13.67 3.76 -6.91
C HIS A 33 13.72 2.24 -6.76
N SER A 34 13.49 1.51 -7.86
CA SER A 34 13.57 0.04 -7.88
C SER A 34 14.53 -0.48 -8.95
N ALA A 35 15.45 0.36 -9.43
CA ALA A 35 16.46 -0.06 -10.40
C ALA A 35 17.30 -1.23 -9.84
N GLY A 36 17.48 -2.28 -10.63
CA GLY A 36 18.24 -3.46 -10.23
C GLY A 36 17.51 -4.45 -9.31
N VAL A 37 16.23 -4.21 -9.02
CA VAL A 37 15.37 -5.15 -8.29
C VAL A 37 14.44 -5.87 -9.28
N GLU A 38 14.36 -7.20 -9.20
CA GLU A 38 13.42 -7.96 -10.02
C GLU A 38 12.00 -7.81 -9.50
N LEU A 39 11.31 -6.78 -9.99
CA LEU A 39 9.91 -6.49 -9.68
C LEU A 39 9.00 -6.87 -10.83
N GLU A 40 7.85 -7.44 -10.47
CA GLU A 40 6.67 -7.47 -11.32
C GLU A 40 5.69 -6.39 -10.83
N ILE A 41 5.23 -5.53 -11.72
CA ILE A 41 4.23 -4.51 -11.39
C ILE A 41 2.89 -4.92 -12.01
N LEU A 42 1.90 -5.12 -11.16
CA LEU A 42 0.53 -5.42 -11.54
C LEU A 42 -0.34 -4.18 -11.28
N VAL A 43 -0.99 -3.67 -12.30
CA VAL A 43 -2.01 -2.63 -12.14
C VAL A 43 -3.36 -3.28 -12.42
N VAL A 44 -4.28 -3.19 -11.46
CA VAL A 44 -5.64 -3.72 -11.60
C VAL A 44 -6.59 -2.55 -11.80
N ASP A 45 -7.02 -2.36 -13.04
CA ASP A 45 -7.96 -1.29 -13.40
C ASP A 45 -9.40 -1.71 -13.10
N ASN A 46 -10.09 -0.91 -12.30
CA ASN A 46 -11.46 -1.13 -11.85
C ASN A 46 -12.49 -0.38 -12.73
N GLY A 47 -12.35 -0.47 -14.05
CA GLY A 47 -13.30 0.08 -15.00
C GLY A 47 -13.13 1.58 -15.26
N SER A 48 -11.91 2.06 -15.36
CA SER A 48 -11.61 3.44 -15.76
C SER A 48 -12.14 3.74 -17.16
N ARG A 49 -12.58 4.99 -17.36
CA ARG A 49 -13.15 5.48 -18.63
C ARG A 49 -12.50 6.79 -19.09
N ASP A 50 -11.37 7.13 -18.50
CA ASP A 50 -10.56 8.31 -18.81
C ASP A 50 -9.26 7.91 -19.56
N ASP A 51 -8.45 8.89 -19.91
CA ASP A 51 -7.20 8.72 -20.64
C ASP A 51 -6.12 7.94 -19.86
N SER A 52 -6.31 7.74 -18.57
CA SER A 52 -5.38 6.99 -17.73
C SER A 52 -5.25 5.55 -18.17
N LEU A 53 -6.33 4.93 -18.64
CA LEU A 53 -6.33 3.54 -19.08
C LEU A 53 -5.48 3.34 -20.34
N ASP A 54 -5.58 4.25 -21.32
CA ASP A 54 -4.78 4.18 -22.55
C ASP A 54 -3.29 4.41 -22.26
N TRP A 55 -2.98 5.31 -21.32
CA TRP A 55 -1.61 5.48 -20.85
C TRP A 55 -1.09 4.20 -20.17
N LEU A 56 -1.86 3.56 -19.28
CA LEU A 56 -1.46 2.29 -18.64
C LEU A 56 -1.21 1.19 -19.66
N ARG A 57 -2.04 1.07 -20.68
CA ARG A 57 -1.86 0.12 -21.79
C ARG A 57 -0.56 0.36 -22.59
N SER A 58 -0.08 1.60 -22.61
CA SER A 58 1.16 1.97 -23.30
C SER A 58 2.45 1.61 -22.55
N LEU A 59 2.36 1.27 -21.24
CA LEU A 59 3.53 0.96 -20.41
C LEU A 59 4.00 -0.49 -20.61
N PRO A 60 5.17 -0.74 -21.21
CA PRO A 60 5.61 -2.09 -21.54
C PRO A 60 6.10 -2.91 -20.33
N TRP A 61 6.34 -2.27 -19.20
CA TRP A 61 6.93 -2.87 -18.00
C TRP A 61 5.94 -3.18 -16.89
N ILE A 62 4.64 -2.92 -17.10
CA ILE A 62 3.58 -3.35 -16.20
C ILE A 62 2.76 -4.50 -16.79
N ARG A 63 2.08 -5.24 -15.92
CA ARG A 63 0.98 -6.12 -16.32
C ARG A 63 -0.32 -5.46 -15.91
N LEU A 64 -1.12 -5.10 -16.90
CA LEU A 64 -2.43 -4.50 -16.70
C LEU A 64 -3.49 -5.61 -16.66
N ILE A 65 -4.31 -5.60 -15.61
CA ILE A 65 -5.48 -6.47 -15.44
C ILE A 65 -6.71 -5.55 -15.47
N GLU A 66 -7.47 -5.62 -16.56
CA GLU A 66 -8.64 -4.78 -16.74
C GLU A 66 -9.90 -5.47 -16.20
N ARG A 67 -10.69 -4.74 -15.42
CA ARG A 67 -11.96 -5.18 -14.85
C ARG A 67 -13.10 -4.23 -15.28
N PRO A 68 -13.50 -4.25 -16.55
CA PRO A 68 -14.40 -3.24 -17.13
C PRO A 68 -15.82 -3.25 -16.53
N GLY A 69 -16.20 -4.33 -15.85
CA GLY A 69 -17.49 -4.45 -15.16
C GLY A 69 -17.52 -3.83 -13.76
N GLU A 70 -16.38 -3.40 -13.24
CA GLU A 70 -16.32 -2.75 -11.92
C GLU A 70 -16.85 -1.31 -11.96
N THR A 71 -17.40 -0.88 -10.84
CA THR A 71 -17.99 0.45 -10.68
C THR A 71 -17.56 1.11 -9.37
N PRO A 72 -17.53 2.46 -9.30
CA PRO A 72 -17.25 3.17 -8.04
C PRO A 72 -18.23 2.85 -6.92
N ALA A 73 -19.43 2.39 -7.23
CA ALA A 73 -20.43 2.00 -6.22
C ALA A 73 -19.95 0.83 -5.34
N ASN A 74 -19.02 0.02 -5.83
CA ASN A 74 -18.44 -1.11 -5.09
C ASN A 74 -17.29 -0.70 -4.15
N TRP A 75 -16.92 0.58 -4.08
CA TRP A 75 -15.87 1.04 -3.18
C TRP A 75 -16.27 0.84 -1.70
N PRO A 76 -15.39 0.32 -0.82
CA PRO A 76 -13.99 -0.04 -1.04
C PRO A 76 -13.76 -1.50 -1.51
N MET A 77 -14.79 -2.30 -1.71
CA MET A 77 -14.67 -3.72 -2.04
C MET A 77 -13.92 -3.97 -3.36
N ASN A 78 -14.08 -3.09 -4.34
CA ASN A 78 -13.35 -3.19 -5.62
C ASN A 78 -11.82 -3.09 -5.44
N VAL A 79 -11.32 -2.41 -4.41
CA VAL A 79 -9.88 -2.37 -4.05
C VAL A 79 -9.45 -3.73 -3.50
N PHE A 80 -10.22 -4.31 -2.59
CA PHE A 80 -9.88 -5.58 -1.96
C PHE A 80 -9.93 -6.74 -2.96
N THR A 81 -10.98 -6.80 -3.76
CA THR A 81 -11.08 -7.80 -4.84
C THR A 81 -10.02 -7.62 -5.94
N ALA A 82 -9.51 -6.40 -6.16
CA ALA A 82 -8.39 -6.15 -7.05
C ALA A 82 -7.09 -6.76 -6.50
N TRP A 83 -6.84 -6.65 -5.19
CA TRP A 83 -5.69 -7.32 -4.58
C TRP A 83 -5.82 -8.84 -4.61
N ASP A 84 -7.02 -9.39 -4.40
CA ASP A 84 -7.27 -10.84 -4.55
C ASP A 84 -6.98 -11.32 -5.98
N ALA A 85 -7.43 -10.57 -6.99
CA ALA A 85 -7.12 -10.86 -8.38
C ALA A 85 -5.61 -10.77 -8.66
N GLY A 86 -4.97 -9.69 -8.20
CA GLY A 86 -3.54 -9.50 -8.33
C GLY A 86 -2.71 -10.58 -7.66
N ALA A 87 -3.08 -11.04 -6.45
CA ALA A 87 -2.37 -12.10 -5.74
C ALA A 87 -2.41 -13.44 -6.49
N ARG A 88 -3.53 -13.76 -7.14
CA ARG A 88 -3.65 -14.95 -7.99
C ARG A 88 -2.78 -14.87 -9.25
N GLU A 89 -2.73 -13.70 -9.87
CA GLU A 89 -1.98 -13.45 -11.12
C GLU A 89 -0.48 -13.19 -10.89
N ALA A 90 -0.09 -12.80 -9.68
CA ALA A 90 1.28 -12.49 -9.31
C ALA A 90 2.21 -13.69 -9.52
N ARG A 91 3.48 -13.42 -9.88
CA ARG A 91 4.53 -14.41 -10.10
C ARG A 91 5.63 -14.36 -9.06
N GLY A 92 5.71 -13.24 -8.32
CA GLY A 92 6.71 -13.02 -7.29
C GLY A 92 6.55 -13.95 -6.09
N ARG A 93 7.66 -14.26 -5.43
CA ARG A 93 7.66 -14.94 -4.13
C ARG A 93 6.90 -14.15 -3.07
N TYR A 94 7.05 -12.82 -3.11
CA TYR A 94 6.34 -11.90 -2.25
C TYR A 94 5.33 -11.08 -3.04
N PHE A 95 4.20 -10.81 -2.41
CA PHE A 95 3.13 -9.98 -2.94
C PHE A 95 3.03 -8.70 -2.11
N VAL A 96 3.03 -7.54 -2.75
CA VAL A 96 2.88 -6.23 -2.09
C VAL A 96 1.59 -5.59 -2.53
N THR A 97 0.70 -5.28 -1.57
CA THR A 97 -0.40 -4.34 -1.80
C THR A 97 0.16 -2.93 -1.79
N MET A 98 -0.26 -2.09 -2.72
CA MET A 98 0.11 -0.68 -2.75
C MET A 98 -1.07 0.16 -3.24
N HIS A 99 -1.30 1.31 -2.58
CA HIS A 99 -2.25 2.30 -3.08
C HIS A 99 -1.62 3.19 -4.15
N SER A 100 -2.42 3.72 -5.07
CA SER A 100 -1.96 4.65 -6.10
C SER A 100 -1.51 6.02 -5.58
N ASP A 101 -1.79 6.33 -4.32
CA ASP A 101 -1.34 7.53 -3.61
C ASP A 101 -0.12 7.29 -2.69
N VAL A 102 0.59 6.17 -2.92
CA VAL A 102 1.90 5.87 -2.31
C VAL A 102 3.01 6.17 -3.31
N PHE A 103 3.98 6.99 -2.92
CA PHE A 103 5.12 7.37 -3.76
C PHE A 103 6.43 6.97 -3.09
N ILE A 104 7.27 6.24 -3.81
CA ILE A 104 8.59 5.82 -3.33
C ILE A 104 9.57 6.99 -3.51
N LYS A 105 10.31 7.33 -2.47
CA LYS A 105 11.26 8.46 -2.48
C LYS A 105 12.71 8.08 -2.27
N ARG A 106 13.01 6.80 -2.03
CA ARG A 106 14.37 6.33 -1.78
C ARG A 106 14.53 4.88 -2.20
N ASP A 107 15.69 4.57 -2.75
CA ASP A 107 16.13 3.21 -3.06
C ASP A 107 16.17 2.33 -1.80
N GLY A 108 16.10 1.03 -1.99
CA GLY A 108 16.12 0.08 -0.89
C GLY A 108 14.83 0.01 -0.07
N TRP A 109 13.73 0.57 -0.56
CA TRP A 109 12.44 0.61 0.13
C TRP A 109 11.86 -0.77 0.51
N LEU A 110 12.30 -1.83 -0.16
CA LEU A 110 11.90 -3.22 0.16
C LEU A 110 12.67 -3.80 1.35
N ALA A 111 13.83 -3.24 1.71
CA ALA A 111 14.69 -3.82 2.73
C ALA A 111 14.02 -3.99 4.10
N PRO A 112 13.23 -3.04 4.64
CA PRO A 112 12.51 -3.23 5.89
C PRO A 112 11.55 -4.41 5.86
N PHE A 113 10.81 -4.59 4.76
CA PHE A 113 9.86 -5.69 4.60
C PHE A 113 10.57 -7.04 4.57
N LEU A 114 11.59 -7.18 3.72
CA LEU A 114 12.34 -8.43 3.59
C LEU A 114 13.04 -8.81 4.89
N ARG A 115 13.58 -7.83 5.63
CA ARG A 115 14.18 -8.04 6.95
C ARG A 115 13.18 -8.61 7.94
N GLU A 116 11.97 -8.06 8.03
CA GLU A 116 10.97 -8.54 8.98
C GLU A 116 10.46 -9.94 8.64
N LEU A 117 10.24 -10.24 7.36
CA LEU A 117 9.84 -11.59 6.93
C LEU A 117 10.94 -12.63 7.15
N ALA A 118 12.22 -12.23 7.10
CA ALA A 118 13.34 -13.14 7.34
C ALA A 118 13.60 -13.45 8.82
N ARG A 119 13.07 -12.64 9.75
CA ARG A 119 13.33 -12.79 11.21
C ARG A 119 12.59 -13.96 11.86
N ASP A 120 11.40 -14.30 11.37
CA ASP A 120 10.58 -15.38 11.90
C ASP A 120 9.99 -16.19 10.74
N HIS A 121 10.24 -17.50 10.73
CA HIS A 121 9.68 -18.39 9.71
C HIS A 121 8.14 -18.43 9.68
N ARG A 122 7.49 -18.00 10.75
CA ARG A 122 6.03 -17.85 10.80
C ARG A 122 5.55 -16.49 10.27
N ALA A 123 6.46 -15.54 10.00
CA ALA A 123 6.05 -14.26 9.45
C ALA A 123 5.57 -14.44 8.00
N ALA A 124 4.30 -14.17 7.77
CA ALA A 124 3.68 -14.27 6.45
C ALA A 124 3.20 -12.93 5.88
N ALA A 125 3.19 -11.88 6.70
CA ALA A 125 2.93 -10.51 6.26
C ALA A 125 3.73 -9.53 7.10
N THR A 126 4.09 -8.38 6.49
CA THR A 126 4.75 -7.29 7.18
C THR A 126 4.46 -5.94 6.52
N GLY A 127 4.65 -4.88 7.25
CA GLY A 127 4.47 -3.50 6.83
C GLY A 127 4.52 -2.56 8.02
N ALA A 128 4.10 -1.32 7.82
CA ALA A 128 3.98 -0.38 8.93
C ALA A 128 2.51 -0.13 9.30
N TRP A 129 2.32 0.48 10.48
CA TRP A 129 1.03 1.04 10.86
C TRP A 129 0.70 2.27 10.00
N LYS A 130 -0.39 2.94 10.27
CA LYS A 130 -0.85 4.12 9.53
C LYS A 130 0.26 5.16 9.35
N LEU A 131 0.68 5.40 8.11
CA LEU A 131 1.61 6.45 7.73
C LEU A 131 0.83 7.75 7.47
N GLU A 132 1.23 8.82 8.11
CA GLU A 132 0.72 10.17 7.91
C GLU A 132 1.82 11.04 7.29
N LEU A 133 1.45 12.08 6.52
CA LEU A 133 2.39 13.06 5.96
C LEU A 133 2.94 13.96 7.08
N GLU A 134 3.86 13.42 7.85
CA GLU A 134 4.53 14.09 8.98
C GLU A 134 6.04 13.87 8.91
N ASN A 135 6.78 14.73 9.61
CA ASN A 135 8.22 14.54 9.75
C ASN A 135 8.53 13.21 10.46
N PRO A 136 9.51 12.41 10.00
CA PRO A 136 9.89 11.14 10.63
C PRO A 136 10.20 11.25 12.13
N LEU A 137 10.84 12.33 12.56
CA LEU A 137 11.11 12.58 13.99
C LEU A 137 9.82 12.74 14.80
N TYR A 138 8.82 13.44 14.26
CA TYR A 138 7.52 13.57 14.90
C TYR A 138 6.78 12.24 14.95
N LEU A 139 6.83 11.45 13.89
CA LEU A 139 6.25 10.09 13.85
C LEU A 139 6.90 9.19 14.90
N TRP A 140 8.22 9.26 15.05
CA TRP A 140 8.97 8.56 16.10
C TRP A 140 8.50 8.97 17.51
N GLN A 141 8.48 10.28 17.80
CA GLN A 141 8.00 10.79 19.08
C GLN A 141 6.56 10.34 19.36
N LYS A 142 5.65 10.47 18.38
CA LYS A 142 4.25 10.07 18.49
C LYS A 142 4.11 8.57 18.77
N GLN A 143 4.95 7.74 18.18
CA GLN A 143 4.94 6.29 18.40
C GLN A 143 5.45 5.96 19.80
N VAL A 144 6.61 6.48 20.21
CA VAL A 144 7.20 6.24 21.54
C VAL A 144 6.27 6.70 22.66
N PHE A 145 5.73 7.92 22.57
CA PHE A 145 4.72 8.41 23.52
C PHE A 145 3.45 7.56 23.54
N GLY A 146 2.97 7.17 22.38
CA GLY A 146 1.78 6.32 22.28
C GLY A 146 1.98 4.94 22.91
N GLU A 147 3.17 4.37 22.81
CA GLU A 147 3.53 3.10 23.45
C GLU A 147 3.68 3.25 24.96
N ALA A 148 4.33 4.31 25.43
CA ALA A 148 4.45 4.60 26.86
C ALA A 148 3.07 4.79 27.52
N VAL A 149 2.19 5.58 26.91
CA VAL A 149 0.81 5.77 27.38
C VAL A 149 0.01 4.46 27.36
N SER A 150 0.18 3.65 26.31
CA SER A 150 -0.49 2.33 26.23
C SER A 150 0.02 1.37 27.30
N GLY A 151 1.33 1.37 27.57
CA GLY A 151 1.94 0.60 28.66
C GLY A 151 1.38 1.02 30.03
N PHE A 152 1.29 2.32 30.29
CA PHE A 152 0.71 2.84 31.53
C PHE A 152 -0.78 2.47 31.67
N LYS A 153 -1.57 2.60 30.61
CA LYS A 153 -2.99 2.17 30.60
C LYS A 153 -3.12 0.70 30.98
N ARG A 154 -2.29 -0.20 30.42
CA ARG A 154 -2.30 -1.63 30.77
C ARG A 154 -1.97 -1.89 32.24
N LEU A 155 -1.02 -1.15 32.81
CA LEU A 155 -0.68 -1.26 34.22
C LEU A 155 -1.85 -0.93 35.15
N ILE A 156 -2.78 -0.06 34.72
CA ILE A 156 -3.99 0.30 35.48
C ILE A 156 -5.25 -0.46 35.01
N GLY A 157 -5.04 -1.58 34.26
CA GLY A 157 -6.14 -2.46 33.82
C GLY A 157 -7.01 -1.89 32.71
N ARG A 158 -6.54 -0.86 31.98
CA ARG A 158 -7.25 -0.28 30.83
C ARG A 158 -6.66 -0.76 29.50
N PRO A 159 -7.46 -0.94 28.43
CA PRO A 159 -6.96 -1.33 27.14
C PRO A 159 -6.00 -0.28 26.57
N GLY A 160 -4.89 -0.73 25.99
CA GLY A 160 -3.98 0.11 25.22
C GLY A 160 -4.56 0.41 23.84
N ARG A 161 -3.93 1.35 23.12
CA ARG A 161 -4.39 1.76 21.78
C ARG A 161 -4.38 0.62 20.74
N SER A 162 -3.45 -0.33 20.85
CA SER A 162 -3.43 -1.51 20.00
C SER A 162 -4.60 -2.46 20.26
N ASP A 163 -5.05 -2.53 21.51
CA ASP A 163 -6.15 -3.40 21.91
C ASP A 163 -7.49 -2.83 21.44
N GLU A 164 -7.62 -1.48 21.46
CA GLU A 164 -8.78 -0.75 20.90
C GLU A 164 -8.93 -1.00 19.38
N HIS A 165 -7.82 -1.25 18.67
CA HIS A 165 -7.80 -1.53 17.24
C HIS A 165 -7.64 -3.03 16.89
N LYS A 166 -8.00 -3.93 17.79
CA LYS A 166 -7.94 -5.39 17.60
C LYS A 166 -6.54 -5.90 17.18
N GLY A 167 -5.49 -5.29 17.73
CA GLY A 167 -4.10 -5.65 17.45
C GLY A 167 -3.40 -4.75 16.44
N ARG A 168 -2.09 -4.96 16.28
CA ARG A 168 -1.27 -4.29 15.27
C ARG A 168 -1.10 -5.21 14.06
N TYR A 169 -1.39 -4.71 12.90
CA TYR A 169 -1.25 -5.41 11.63
C TYR A 169 -0.70 -4.47 10.55
N PRO A 170 -0.03 -5.00 9.52
CA PRO A 170 0.42 -4.21 8.38
C PRO A 170 -0.76 -3.52 7.70
N ARG A 171 -0.64 -2.20 7.47
CA ARG A 171 -1.71 -1.45 6.79
C ARG A 171 -1.60 -1.64 5.29
N ASP A 172 -2.72 -1.86 4.68
CA ASP A 172 -2.91 -2.24 3.27
C ASP A 172 -2.47 -1.19 2.24
N TYR A 173 -2.19 0.06 2.65
CA TYR A 173 -1.66 1.07 1.73
C TYR A 173 -0.29 0.68 1.14
N CYS A 174 0.54 -0.05 1.90
CA CYS A 174 1.79 -0.67 1.45
C CYS A 174 2.18 -1.78 2.44
N ALA A 175 1.89 -3.03 2.11
CA ALA A 175 2.19 -4.19 2.94
C ALA A 175 2.66 -5.36 2.07
N MET A 176 3.63 -6.14 2.56
CA MET A 176 4.20 -7.30 1.88
C MET A 176 3.71 -8.59 2.52
N TYR A 177 3.40 -9.57 1.69
CA TYR A 177 2.88 -10.88 2.05
C TYR A 177 3.70 -11.99 1.39
N THR A 178 3.86 -13.13 2.07
CA THR A 178 4.34 -14.37 1.43
C THR A 178 3.23 -14.91 0.55
N ARG A 179 3.40 -14.81 -0.77
CA ARG A 179 2.35 -15.13 -1.76
C ARG A 179 1.83 -16.56 -1.62
N ASP A 180 2.72 -17.53 -1.46
CA ASP A 180 2.32 -18.94 -1.37
C ASP A 180 1.39 -19.19 -0.18
N VAL A 181 1.59 -18.50 0.95
CA VAL A 181 0.70 -18.58 2.12
C VAL A 181 -0.70 -18.05 1.79
N LEU A 182 -0.80 -16.92 1.05
CA LEU A 182 -2.09 -16.39 0.61
C LEU A 182 -2.86 -17.41 -0.22
N LEU A 183 -2.19 -18.07 -1.16
CA LEU A 183 -2.81 -19.02 -2.08
C LEU A 183 -3.14 -20.37 -1.41
N GLN A 184 -2.21 -20.93 -0.63
CA GLN A 184 -2.40 -22.21 0.04
C GLN A 184 -3.57 -22.21 1.01
N HIS A 185 -3.79 -21.09 1.70
CA HIS A 185 -4.88 -20.93 2.65
C HIS A 185 -6.10 -20.25 2.05
N ASN A 186 -6.11 -19.96 0.73
CA ASN A 186 -7.18 -19.27 0.03
C ASN A 186 -7.63 -18.00 0.75
N LEU A 187 -6.67 -17.19 1.20
CA LEU A 187 -6.94 -15.98 1.97
C LEU A 187 -7.45 -14.85 1.06
N THR A 188 -8.26 -13.96 1.62
CA THR A 188 -8.87 -12.84 0.90
C THR A 188 -8.66 -11.52 1.63
N PHE A 189 -8.45 -10.45 0.86
CA PHE A 189 -8.42 -9.08 1.40
C PHE A 189 -9.83 -8.52 1.66
N CYS A 190 -10.88 -9.22 1.23
CA CYS A 190 -12.26 -8.78 1.43
C CYS A 190 -12.65 -8.90 2.91
N PRO A 191 -13.03 -7.79 3.58
CA PRO A 191 -13.42 -7.82 4.98
C PRO A 191 -14.80 -8.47 5.18
N GLU A 192 -14.95 -9.23 6.25
CA GLU A 192 -16.23 -9.70 6.72
C GLU A 192 -17.02 -8.59 7.46
N PRO A 193 -18.33 -8.75 7.66
CA PRO A 193 -19.12 -7.80 8.46
C PRO A 193 -18.48 -7.52 9.81
N GLY A 194 -18.22 -6.24 10.12
CA GLY A 194 -17.56 -5.80 11.35
C GLY A 194 -16.05 -5.65 11.27
N GLU A 195 -15.43 -5.97 10.15
CA GLU A 195 -14.02 -5.67 9.85
C GLU A 195 -13.90 -4.28 9.21
N ILE A 196 -12.74 -3.62 9.42
CA ILE A 196 -12.60 -2.21 9.09
C ILE A 196 -11.86 -2.01 7.76
N THR A 197 -10.89 -2.89 7.44
CA THR A 197 -9.99 -2.75 6.28
C THR A 197 -9.55 -4.10 5.75
N GLY A 198 -9.09 -4.15 4.48
CA GLY A 198 -8.49 -5.33 3.90
C GLY A 198 -7.25 -5.82 4.66
N GLY A 199 -6.42 -4.89 5.16
CA GLY A 199 -5.27 -5.24 5.99
C GLY A 199 -5.63 -5.93 7.31
N HIS A 200 -6.77 -5.58 7.93
CA HIS A 200 -7.28 -6.28 9.11
C HIS A 200 -7.83 -7.67 8.74
N ALA A 201 -8.62 -7.74 7.68
CA ALA A 201 -9.21 -8.99 7.21
C ALA A 201 -8.15 -10.06 6.95
N ILE A 202 -7.11 -9.71 6.18
CA ILE A 202 -6.03 -10.65 5.85
C ILE A 202 -5.18 -11.01 7.07
N ALA A 203 -4.90 -10.05 7.97
CA ALA A 203 -4.13 -10.31 9.19
C ALA A 203 -4.85 -11.29 10.12
N ARG A 204 -6.16 -11.15 10.31
CA ARG A 204 -6.98 -12.05 11.11
C ARG A 204 -6.94 -13.49 10.58
N GLN A 205 -7.05 -13.65 9.26
CA GLN A 205 -6.98 -14.97 8.61
C GLN A 205 -5.58 -15.58 8.78
N LEU A 206 -4.52 -14.80 8.62
CA LEU A 206 -3.14 -15.25 8.86
C LEU A 206 -2.93 -15.68 10.31
N TRP A 207 -3.42 -14.92 11.29
CA TRP A 207 -3.33 -15.31 12.70
C TRP A 207 -4.09 -16.60 12.99
N ALA A 208 -5.28 -16.76 12.43
CA ALA A 208 -6.07 -17.99 12.56
C ALA A 208 -5.36 -19.21 11.95
N ALA A 209 -4.55 -19.01 10.89
CA ALA A 209 -3.72 -20.02 10.28
C ALA A 209 -2.36 -20.23 11.01
N GLY A 210 -2.09 -19.54 12.13
CA GLY A 210 -0.89 -19.68 12.94
C GLY A 210 0.32 -18.84 12.48
N TYR A 211 0.12 -17.91 11.53
CA TYR A 211 1.19 -17.02 11.04
C TYR A 211 1.29 -15.73 11.85
N ALA A 212 2.47 -15.14 11.83
CA ALA A 212 2.75 -13.84 12.41
C ALA A 212 2.70 -12.73 11.35
N THR A 213 2.30 -11.53 11.77
CA THR A 213 2.27 -10.34 10.91
C THR A 213 3.04 -9.19 11.57
N PRO A 214 4.38 -9.29 11.68
CA PRO A 214 5.19 -8.25 12.32
C PRO A 214 5.00 -6.90 11.63
N VAL A 215 5.05 -5.83 12.42
CA VAL A 215 5.05 -4.46 11.93
C VAL A 215 6.33 -3.76 12.32
N PHE A 216 6.94 -3.05 11.38
CA PHE A 216 8.10 -2.20 11.65
C PHE A 216 7.67 -0.75 11.92
N PRO A 217 8.58 0.09 12.45
CA PRO A 217 8.26 1.46 12.83
C PRO A 217 7.77 2.31 11.66
N VAL A 218 6.73 3.12 11.90
CA VAL A 218 6.15 4.03 10.89
C VAL A 218 7.17 5.05 10.37
N TRP A 219 8.07 5.53 11.24
CA TRP A 219 9.11 6.46 10.85
C TRP A 219 10.14 5.84 9.89
N GLU A 220 10.43 4.53 10.01
CA GLU A 220 11.27 3.81 9.06
C GLU A 220 10.57 3.70 7.69
N MET A 221 9.27 3.41 7.65
CA MET A 221 8.50 3.47 6.41
C MET A 221 8.55 4.87 5.79
N ALA A 222 8.42 5.92 6.62
CA ALA A 222 8.46 7.32 6.19
C ALA A 222 9.81 7.76 5.60
N GLU A 223 10.90 7.04 5.86
CA GLU A 223 12.19 7.28 5.20
C GLU A 223 12.19 6.88 3.72
N HIS A 224 11.40 5.88 3.37
CA HIS A 224 11.41 5.27 2.04
C HIS A 224 10.27 5.72 1.14
N LEU A 225 9.12 6.06 1.70
CA LEU A 225 7.94 6.41 0.91
C LEU A 225 7.06 7.45 1.62
N VAL A 226 6.16 8.04 0.87
CA VAL A 226 5.07 8.88 1.37
C VAL A 226 3.74 8.25 1.00
N HIS A 227 2.73 8.43 1.86
CA HIS A 227 1.36 8.06 1.59
C HIS A 227 0.50 9.32 1.65
N VAL A 228 -0.03 9.75 0.50
CA VAL A 228 -0.85 10.95 0.37
C VAL A 228 -2.30 10.62 0.71
N THR A 229 -2.52 10.34 2.00
CA THR A 229 -3.80 9.86 2.53
C THR A 229 -4.97 10.76 2.09
N HIS A 230 -6.08 10.17 1.68
CA HIS A 230 -7.32 10.81 1.21
C HIS A 230 -7.25 11.50 -0.16
N ALA A 231 -6.12 11.51 -0.86
CA ALA A 231 -6.04 12.11 -2.19
C ALA A 231 -6.93 11.38 -3.20
N THR A 232 -6.91 10.05 -3.19
CA THR A 232 -7.74 9.21 -4.08
C THR A 232 -9.23 9.40 -3.81
N ALA A 233 -9.65 9.41 -2.54
CA ALA A 233 -11.04 9.61 -2.18
C ALA A 233 -11.53 11.04 -2.51
N ALA A 234 -10.68 12.06 -2.34
CA ALA A 234 -11.01 13.44 -2.68
C ALA A 234 -11.19 13.66 -4.19
N VAL A 235 -10.39 12.97 -5.01
CA VAL A 235 -10.50 13.04 -6.47
C VAL A 235 -11.70 12.20 -6.96
N ALA A 236 -11.90 11.02 -6.40
CA ALA A 236 -12.91 10.05 -6.87
C ALA A 236 -14.36 10.47 -6.55
N THR A 237 -14.61 11.15 -5.43
CA THR A 237 -15.98 11.35 -4.96
C THR A 237 -16.55 12.73 -5.23
N GLY A 238 -15.71 13.75 -5.52
CA GLY A 238 -16.16 15.13 -5.71
C GLY A 238 -16.98 15.70 -4.53
N SER A 239 -17.09 14.96 -3.44
CA SER A 239 -17.98 15.28 -2.33
C SER A 239 -17.29 16.20 -1.33
N ALA A 240 -17.88 17.37 -1.08
CA ALA A 240 -17.54 18.21 0.04
C ALA A 240 -17.98 17.53 1.34
N LEU A 241 -17.16 16.60 1.86
CA LEU A 241 -17.37 16.07 3.20
C LEU A 241 -17.18 17.18 4.22
N LYS A 242 -18.05 17.26 5.25
CA LYS A 242 -17.87 18.18 6.38
C LYS A 242 -16.59 17.77 7.14
N HIS A 243 -15.49 18.47 6.86
CA HIS A 243 -14.17 18.10 7.34
C HIS A 243 -13.88 18.63 8.74
N SER A 244 -13.43 17.74 9.63
CA SER A 244 -12.83 18.15 10.91
C SER A 244 -11.54 18.98 10.67
N ARG A 245 -11.13 19.81 11.64
CA ARG A 245 -9.86 20.56 11.57
C ARG A 245 -8.64 19.66 11.28
N ALA A 246 -8.63 18.43 11.79
CA ALA A 246 -7.56 17.47 11.54
C ALA A 246 -7.53 17.02 10.07
N GLN A 247 -8.69 16.83 9.47
CA GLN A 247 -8.84 16.44 8.08
C GLN A 247 -8.43 17.57 7.13
N GLN A 248 -8.81 18.82 7.43
CA GLN A 248 -8.37 20.00 6.66
C GLN A 248 -6.84 20.15 6.65
N LYS A 249 -6.17 19.88 7.80
CA LYS A 249 -4.70 19.86 7.86
C LYS A 249 -4.09 18.76 7.02
N ALA A 250 -4.67 17.55 7.04
CA ALA A 250 -4.20 16.43 6.22
C ALA A 250 -4.33 16.74 4.72
N GLU A 251 -5.44 17.35 4.30
CA GLU A 251 -5.66 17.77 2.91
C GLU A 251 -4.70 18.90 2.47
N ALA A 252 -4.44 19.85 3.36
CA ALA A 252 -3.47 20.91 3.07
C ALA A 252 -2.06 20.33 2.84
N ARG A 253 -1.64 19.35 3.65
CA ARG A 253 -0.36 18.64 3.47
C ARG A 253 -0.34 17.80 2.21
N ALA A 254 -1.45 17.11 1.90
CA ALA A 254 -1.59 16.37 0.66
C ALA A 254 -1.42 17.28 -0.55
N ARG A 255 -2.10 18.44 -0.58
CA ARG A 255 -1.93 19.45 -1.64
C ARG A 255 -0.50 19.98 -1.71
N GLN A 256 0.13 20.26 -0.57
CA GLN A 256 1.53 20.71 -0.52
C GLN A 256 2.47 19.63 -1.10
N MET A 257 2.28 18.38 -0.76
CA MET A 257 3.06 17.26 -1.29
C MET A 257 2.88 17.12 -2.81
N LEU A 258 1.62 17.14 -3.29
CA LEU A 258 1.32 17.02 -4.71
C LEU A 258 1.85 18.19 -5.55
N ASN A 259 2.03 19.37 -4.94
CA ASN A 259 2.61 20.57 -5.57
C ASN A 259 4.12 20.72 -5.33
N SER A 260 4.77 19.77 -4.64
CA SER A 260 6.21 19.83 -4.42
C SER A 260 7.00 19.65 -5.74
N ASP A 261 8.18 20.26 -5.83
CA ASP A 261 9.06 20.17 -7.01
C ASP A 261 9.38 18.72 -7.36
N TRP A 262 9.56 17.87 -6.35
CA TRP A 262 9.80 16.44 -6.51
C TRP A 262 8.64 15.72 -7.22
N VAL A 263 7.40 15.95 -6.79
CA VAL A 263 6.22 15.35 -7.44
C VAL A 263 6.00 15.94 -8.83
N GLN A 264 6.24 17.24 -9.02
CA GLN A 264 6.16 17.86 -10.35
C GLN A 264 7.22 17.30 -11.31
N ALA A 265 8.45 17.06 -10.83
CA ALA A 265 9.48 16.41 -11.62
C ALA A 265 9.05 15.00 -12.05
N LEU A 266 8.48 14.18 -11.15
CA LEU A 266 7.96 12.86 -11.49
C LEU A 266 6.79 12.92 -12.50
N ARG A 267 5.93 13.93 -12.43
CA ARG A 267 4.86 14.12 -13.44
C ARG A 267 5.42 14.37 -14.85
N GLN A 268 6.59 14.98 -14.94
CA GLN A 268 7.24 15.32 -16.21
C GLN A 268 8.22 14.24 -16.71
N ALA A 269 8.60 13.30 -15.86
CA ALA A 269 9.60 12.25 -16.13
C ALA A 269 9.05 11.16 -17.07
N THR A 270 8.69 11.53 -18.29
CA THR A 270 8.10 10.62 -19.29
C THR A 270 9.07 9.56 -19.79
N GLU A 271 10.38 9.78 -19.64
CA GLU A 271 11.42 8.80 -19.91
C GLU A 271 11.29 7.53 -19.04
N LEU A 272 10.65 7.63 -17.88
CA LEU A 272 10.35 6.50 -17.01
C LEU A 272 9.19 5.63 -17.51
N ASP A 273 8.45 6.07 -18.51
CA ASP A 273 7.36 5.31 -19.12
C ASP A 273 7.90 4.31 -20.18
N ALA A 274 9.10 4.55 -20.72
CA ALA A 274 9.74 3.68 -21.71
C ALA A 274 10.23 2.34 -21.10
N ALA A 275 10.51 1.36 -21.98
CA ALA A 275 10.97 0.00 -21.61
C ALA A 275 12.31 -0.02 -20.87
#